data_057abda4a7c17f62af96c578f80f00c1
#
_entry.id   057abda4a7c17f62af96c578f80f00c1
#
_cell.length_a   1.000
_cell.length_b   1.000
_cell.length_c   1.000
_cell.angle_alpha   90.00
_cell.angle_beta   90.00
_cell.angle_gamma   90.00
#
_symmetry.space_group_name_H-M   'P 1'
#
loop_
_entity.id
_entity.type
_entity.pdbx_description
1 polymer ?
#
loop_
_entity_poly.entity_id
_entity_poly.type
_entity_poly.pdbx_seq_one_letter_code
_entity_poly.pdbx_strand_id
1 'polypeptide(L)'
;MDDTQALRLARCQDTFSARPVVVYDAFVIKRFYVHNFRCLENFELPVRGLSSVLLIGNNGSGKTTVGLALEILQKIARTTNRIGDLVKPKDLSRERAEAPMRFEIDVDLGGKIFSYVIALEFPVESGEARVLEEKLVVDGNPAYSRDPAQIHLAKSDQWQESNFPVAPQLAALSIARETPAKNPLSVFKQWLARLLILRPIPSLIRGDSDQETLQPNPQVTNFGAWLSGLLASTPPAYASIDAYLKQVMPDLKFIQNPLVGKDARSLFVQFSNGLGSVTIPFEDLSDGEKCFMICAVVLAANEAYGPLLCFWDEPDNYLAPSEVGHFVLALRRAFQSGGQFIATSHNPEAIRSFSDENTLVLSRRSHLEPTTVRPLTALRERGDFSGDLVGALIRGDLEP
;
A
#
# COMPACT_ATOMS: atom_id res chain seq x y z
N MET A 1 61.11 -33.39 -18.75
CA MET A 1 60.80 -32.17 -18.01
C MET A 1 59.71 -31.46 -18.78
N ASP A 2 58.65 -31.68 -18.55
CA ASP A 2 57.46 -32.22 -17.92
C ASP A 2 56.33 -31.22 -18.25
N ASP A 3 55.55 -31.68 -19.26
CA ASP A 3 54.46 -30.92 -19.93
C ASP A 3 53.16 -30.90 -19.08
N THR A 4 53.30 -31.11 -17.74
CA THR A 4 52.16 -31.36 -16.85
C THR A 4 51.73 -30.17 -16.02
N GLN A 5 52.33 -28.96 -16.23
CA GLN A 5 51.91 -27.72 -15.52
C GLN A 5 51.09 -26.72 -16.33
N ALA A 6 50.97 -26.89 -17.63
CA ALA A 6 50.19 -26.00 -18.51
C ALA A 6 48.71 -26.34 -18.62
N LEU A 7 48.26 -27.46 -18.03
CA LEU A 7 46.88 -27.95 -18.15
C LEU A 7 46.00 -27.74 -16.89
N ARG A 8 46.47 -26.99 -15.89
CA ARG A 8 45.71 -26.67 -14.65
C ARG A 8 45.20 -25.23 -14.53
N LEU A 9 45.41 -24.35 -15.50
CA LEU A 9 44.95 -22.99 -15.48
C LEU A 9 43.81 -22.66 -16.47
N ALA A 10 43.24 -23.67 -17.11
CA ALA A 10 42.17 -23.49 -18.11
C ALA A 10 40.84 -24.14 -17.71
N ARG A 11 40.54 -24.25 -16.41
CA ARG A 11 39.22 -24.74 -15.92
C ARG A 11 38.78 -24.02 -14.65
N CYS A 12 38.57 -22.73 -14.76
CA CYS A 12 37.72 -21.94 -13.88
C CYS A 12 37.05 -20.84 -14.69
N GLN A 13 36.37 -21.22 -15.78
CA GLN A 13 35.23 -20.44 -16.28
C GLN A 13 34.00 -21.05 -15.65
N ASP A 14 33.76 -20.60 -14.45
CA ASP A 14 32.54 -20.91 -13.72
C ASP A 14 31.35 -20.36 -14.51
N THR A 15 30.58 -21.31 -14.98
CA THR A 15 29.19 -21.13 -15.32
C THR A 15 28.47 -20.47 -14.14
N PHE A 16 28.39 -19.15 -14.14
CA PHE A 16 27.32 -18.46 -13.46
C PHE A 16 26.03 -18.91 -14.15
N SER A 17 25.50 -20.02 -13.65
CA SER A 17 24.13 -20.42 -13.92
C SER A 17 23.27 -19.24 -13.45
N ALA A 18 22.87 -18.40 -14.40
CA ALA A 18 21.80 -17.46 -14.17
C ALA A 18 20.61 -18.30 -13.66
N ARG A 19 20.32 -18.21 -12.36
CA ARG A 19 19.06 -18.72 -11.84
C ARG A 19 17.99 -18.11 -12.72
N PRO A 20 17.04 -18.89 -13.25
CA PRO A 20 15.93 -18.31 -14.00
C PRO A 20 15.33 -17.24 -13.06
N VAL A 21 15.30 -16.00 -13.53
CA VAL A 21 14.48 -14.97 -12.91
C VAL A 21 13.07 -15.51 -13.07
N VAL A 22 12.58 -16.15 -12.02
CA VAL A 22 11.16 -16.47 -11.90
C VAL A 22 10.52 -15.09 -11.83
N VAL A 23 9.99 -14.65 -12.96
CA VAL A 23 9.09 -13.50 -13.01
C VAL A 23 7.88 -13.97 -12.21
N TYR A 24 7.89 -13.70 -10.92
CA TYR A 24 6.67 -13.80 -10.11
C TYR A 24 5.72 -12.82 -10.76
N ASP A 25 4.60 -13.33 -11.28
CA ASP A 25 3.49 -12.49 -11.68
C ASP A 25 3.23 -11.54 -10.50
N ALA A 26 3.43 -10.25 -10.74
CA ALA A 26 3.42 -9.23 -9.71
C ALA A 26 2.10 -9.33 -8.95
N PHE A 27 2.15 -9.35 -7.63
CA PHE A 27 0.98 -9.23 -6.78
C PHE A 27 0.29 -7.91 -7.12
N VAL A 28 -0.78 -7.97 -7.85
CA VAL A 28 -1.45 -6.80 -8.39
C VAL A 28 -2.93 -6.96 -8.13
N ILE A 29 -3.56 -5.90 -7.63
CA ILE A 29 -5.02 -5.85 -7.58
C ILE A 29 -5.54 -6.01 -9.01
N LYS A 30 -6.40 -7.00 -9.22
CA LYS A 30 -7.09 -7.21 -10.49
C LYS A 30 -8.39 -6.41 -10.54
N ARG A 31 -9.04 -6.22 -9.39
CA ARG A 31 -10.27 -5.47 -9.24
C ARG A 31 -10.38 -4.91 -7.82
N PHE A 32 -10.80 -3.66 -7.68
CA PHE A 32 -11.16 -3.04 -6.42
C PHE A 32 -12.47 -2.30 -6.61
N TYR A 33 -13.51 -2.76 -5.92
CA TYR A 33 -14.85 -2.22 -6.01
C TYR A 33 -15.35 -1.77 -4.65
N VAL A 34 -16.01 -0.61 -4.63
CA VAL A 34 -16.60 -0.01 -3.42
C VAL A 34 -17.99 0.53 -3.74
N HIS A 35 -18.95 0.21 -2.89
CA HIS A 35 -20.30 0.72 -2.99
C HIS A 35 -20.78 1.30 -1.65
N ASN A 36 -21.54 2.38 -1.72
CA ASN A 36 -22.17 3.05 -0.58
C ASN A 36 -21.23 3.42 0.57
N PHE A 37 -19.99 3.87 0.21
CA PHE A 37 -19.01 4.35 1.17
C PHE A 37 -18.60 5.79 0.84
N ARG A 38 -19.01 6.74 1.66
CA ARG A 38 -18.76 8.19 1.49
C ARG A 38 -19.19 8.67 0.10
N CYS A 39 -18.26 9.05 -0.78
CA CYS A 39 -18.52 9.45 -2.15
C CYS A 39 -18.41 8.31 -3.18
N LEU A 40 -18.07 7.10 -2.76
CA LEU A 40 -17.88 5.97 -3.65
C LEU A 40 -19.18 5.14 -3.74
N GLU A 41 -19.81 5.18 -4.90
CA GLU A 41 -21.00 4.42 -5.22
C GLU A 41 -20.81 3.71 -6.56
N ASN A 42 -20.95 2.37 -6.59
CA ASN A 42 -20.65 1.56 -7.76
C ASN A 42 -19.29 1.92 -8.38
N PHE A 43 -18.33 2.16 -7.49
CA PHE A 43 -17.01 2.64 -7.87
C PHE A 43 -16.08 1.45 -8.08
N GLU A 44 -15.54 1.33 -9.28
CA GLU A 44 -14.50 0.35 -9.60
C GLU A 44 -13.22 1.08 -10.03
N LEU A 45 -12.11 0.76 -9.36
CA LEU A 45 -10.81 1.36 -9.66
C LEU A 45 -10.13 0.57 -10.79
N PRO A 46 -9.88 1.15 -11.97
CA PRO A 46 -9.33 0.44 -13.13
C PRO A 46 -7.80 0.32 -13.03
N VAL A 47 -7.31 -0.57 -12.16
CA VAL A 47 -5.87 -0.76 -11.87
C VAL A 47 -5.28 -2.05 -12.43
N ARG A 48 -6.07 -2.83 -13.16
CA ARG A 48 -5.66 -4.12 -13.69
C ARG A 48 -4.46 -4.00 -14.62
N GLY A 49 -3.39 -4.72 -14.31
CA GLY A 49 -2.16 -4.74 -15.12
C GLY A 49 -1.24 -3.53 -14.92
N LEU A 50 -1.55 -2.63 -13.98
CA LEU A 50 -0.73 -1.45 -13.70
C LEU A 50 0.06 -1.65 -12.40
N SER A 51 1.38 -1.67 -12.48
CA SER A 51 2.27 -1.75 -11.31
C SER A 51 2.35 -0.42 -10.55
N SER A 52 2.05 0.70 -11.21
CA SER A 52 1.98 2.03 -10.58
C SER A 52 0.82 2.82 -11.14
N VAL A 53 0.10 3.54 -10.27
CA VAL A 53 -1.09 4.32 -10.61
C VAL A 53 -1.05 5.65 -9.90
N LEU A 54 -1.38 6.73 -10.61
CA LEU A 54 -1.57 8.05 -10.05
C LEU A 54 -3.06 8.42 -10.09
N LEU A 55 -3.62 8.78 -8.95
CA LEU A 55 -4.97 9.32 -8.83
C LEU A 55 -4.90 10.84 -8.77
N ILE A 56 -5.50 11.51 -9.74
CA ILE A 56 -5.60 12.98 -9.78
C ILE A 56 -7.07 13.42 -9.77
N GLY A 57 -7.32 14.68 -9.53
CA GLY A 57 -8.67 15.26 -9.51
C GLY A 57 -8.82 16.35 -8.46
N ASN A 58 -9.87 17.13 -8.53
CA ASN A 58 -10.15 18.25 -7.63
C ASN A 58 -10.24 17.81 -6.16
N ASN A 59 -10.14 18.78 -5.25
CA ASN A 59 -10.41 18.53 -3.84
C ASN A 59 -11.85 18.03 -3.66
N GLY A 60 -12.02 17.01 -2.81
CA GLY A 60 -13.33 16.37 -2.62
C GLY A 60 -13.73 15.35 -3.70
N SER A 61 -12.89 15.08 -4.72
CA SER A 61 -13.17 14.08 -5.75
C SER A 61 -13.12 12.62 -5.27
N GLY A 62 -12.63 12.36 -4.05
CA GLY A 62 -12.61 11.01 -3.48
C GLY A 62 -11.26 10.29 -3.48
N LYS A 63 -10.16 10.93 -3.87
CA LYS A 63 -8.81 10.32 -3.88
C LYS A 63 -8.45 9.68 -2.55
N THR A 64 -8.47 10.45 -1.46
CA THR A 64 -8.23 9.95 -0.10
C THR A 64 -9.24 8.87 0.31
N THR A 65 -10.49 8.96 -0.18
CA THR A 65 -11.53 7.97 0.16
C THR A 65 -11.22 6.58 -0.40
N VAL A 66 -10.53 6.48 -1.54
CA VAL A 66 -10.02 5.20 -2.07
C VAL A 66 -9.04 4.56 -1.08
N GLY A 67 -8.10 5.34 -0.55
CA GLY A 67 -7.16 4.87 0.49
C GLY A 67 -7.86 4.46 1.79
N LEU A 68 -8.89 5.21 2.21
CA LEU A 68 -9.70 4.87 3.39
C LEU A 68 -10.45 3.54 3.21
N ALA A 69 -10.95 3.26 2.02
CA ALA A 69 -11.61 1.99 1.72
C ALA A 69 -10.62 0.80 1.78
N LEU A 70 -9.40 0.96 1.26
CA LEU A 70 -8.32 -0.02 1.41
C LEU A 70 -7.91 -0.19 2.88
N GLU A 71 -7.88 0.89 3.66
CA GLU A 71 -7.53 0.88 5.09
C GLU A 71 -8.54 0.07 5.91
N ILE A 72 -9.83 0.09 5.58
CA ILE A 72 -10.84 -0.75 6.23
C ILE A 72 -10.48 -2.23 6.07
N LEU A 73 -10.19 -2.66 4.85
CA LEU A 73 -9.79 -4.05 4.56
C LEU A 73 -8.49 -4.43 5.29
N GLN A 74 -7.49 -3.54 5.29
CA GLN A 74 -6.24 -3.74 6.02
C GLN A 74 -6.50 -3.91 7.54
N LYS A 75 -7.33 -3.08 8.14
CA LYS A 75 -7.65 -3.13 9.58
C LYS A 75 -8.35 -4.43 9.94
N ILE A 76 -9.26 -4.94 9.10
CA ILE A 76 -9.88 -6.25 9.29
C ILE A 76 -8.79 -7.33 9.33
N ALA A 77 -7.85 -7.31 8.42
CA ALA A 77 -6.75 -8.27 8.39
C ALA A 77 -5.79 -8.13 9.58
N ARG A 78 -5.60 -6.89 10.09
CA ARG A 78 -4.81 -6.57 11.30
C ARG A 78 -5.57 -6.80 12.60
N THR A 79 -6.65 -7.61 12.57
CA THR A 79 -7.42 -8.03 13.74
C THR A 79 -8.40 -7.02 14.34
N THR A 80 -8.72 -5.91 13.67
CA THR A 80 -9.87 -5.10 14.05
C THR A 80 -11.14 -5.85 13.66
N ASN A 81 -11.72 -6.57 14.61
CA ASN A 81 -12.81 -7.50 14.33
C ASN A 81 -14.21 -6.86 14.37
N ARG A 82 -14.41 -5.83 15.21
CA ARG A 82 -15.71 -5.18 15.36
C ARG A 82 -15.93 -4.15 14.25
N ILE A 83 -16.93 -4.36 13.41
CA ILE A 83 -17.23 -3.50 12.26
C ILE A 83 -17.53 -2.06 12.70
N GLY A 84 -18.20 -1.88 13.83
CA GLY A 84 -18.49 -0.56 14.39
C GLY A 84 -17.25 0.28 14.75
N ASP A 85 -16.05 -0.32 14.84
CA ASP A 85 -14.79 0.41 15.02
C ASP A 85 -14.17 0.86 13.68
N LEU A 86 -14.61 0.27 12.58
CA LEU A 86 -14.12 0.54 11.23
C LEU A 86 -14.96 1.58 10.48
N VAL A 87 -16.28 1.47 10.57
CA VAL A 87 -17.25 2.29 9.84
C VAL A 87 -18.39 2.77 10.75
N LYS A 88 -18.93 3.93 10.43
CA LYS A 88 -20.06 4.54 11.15
C LYS A 88 -21.18 4.87 10.15
N PRO A 89 -22.43 5.10 10.61
CA PRO A 89 -23.54 5.51 9.73
C PRO A 89 -23.20 6.74 8.87
N LYS A 90 -22.44 7.70 9.39
CA LYS A 90 -21.98 8.88 8.65
C LYS A 90 -21.04 8.59 7.46
N ASP A 91 -20.52 7.36 7.38
CA ASP A 91 -19.68 6.91 6.26
C ASP A 91 -20.51 6.34 5.11
N LEU A 92 -21.84 6.18 5.29
CA LEU A 92 -22.76 5.84 4.18
C LEU A 92 -22.85 6.99 3.17
N SER A 93 -22.90 6.65 1.90
CA SER A 93 -23.11 7.60 0.84
C SER A 93 -24.47 8.27 1.00
N ARG A 94 -24.47 9.60 1.20
CA ARG A 94 -25.73 10.36 1.37
C ARG A 94 -26.67 9.78 2.45
N GLU A 95 -26.08 9.19 3.50
CA GLU A 95 -26.81 8.58 4.63
C GLU A 95 -27.78 7.44 4.24
N ARG A 96 -27.58 6.80 3.07
CA ARG A 96 -28.46 5.74 2.56
C ARG A 96 -28.23 4.42 3.30
N ALA A 97 -29.04 4.16 4.31
CA ALA A 97 -28.99 2.92 5.10
C ALA A 97 -29.72 1.75 4.44
N GLU A 98 -30.56 1.99 3.42
CA GLU A 98 -31.30 0.96 2.67
C GLU A 98 -30.43 0.12 1.74
N ALA A 99 -29.24 0.59 1.38
CA ALA A 99 -28.28 -0.13 0.59
C ALA A 99 -27.08 -0.55 1.42
N PRO A 100 -26.55 -1.77 1.27
CA PRO A 100 -25.37 -2.20 2.01
C PRO A 100 -24.14 -1.42 1.59
N MET A 101 -23.24 -1.15 2.55
CA MET A 101 -21.88 -0.71 2.27
C MET A 101 -21.06 -1.93 1.86
N ARG A 102 -20.39 -1.89 0.68
CA ARG A 102 -19.75 -3.07 0.12
C ARG A 102 -18.32 -2.79 -0.34
N PHE A 103 -17.41 -3.69 -0.02
CA PHE A 103 -16.02 -3.67 -0.46
C PHE A 103 -15.69 -5.02 -1.10
N GLU A 104 -15.08 -4.97 -2.30
CA GLU A 104 -14.61 -6.17 -3.00
C GLU A 104 -13.17 -5.94 -3.48
N ILE A 105 -12.35 -6.97 -3.35
CA ILE A 105 -10.99 -6.94 -3.86
C ILE A 105 -10.60 -8.29 -4.46
N ASP A 106 -10.16 -8.26 -5.72
CA ASP A 106 -9.58 -9.41 -6.40
C ASP A 106 -8.09 -9.19 -6.58
N VAL A 107 -7.29 -10.14 -6.13
CA VAL A 107 -5.84 -10.05 -6.17
C VAL A 107 -5.22 -11.35 -6.68
N ASP A 108 -4.11 -11.22 -7.38
CA ASP A 108 -3.27 -12.33 -7.78
C ASP A 108 -2.13 -12.50 -6.77
N LEU A 109 -2.10 -13.59 -6.05
CA LEU A 109 -1.06 -13.90 -5.09
C LEU A 109 -0.35 -15.21 -5.49
N GLY A 110 0.76 -15.04 -6.19
CA GLY A 110 1.57 -16.18 -6.65
C GLY A 110 0.85 -17.06 -7.67
N GLY A 111 0.14 -16.46 -8.62
CA GLY A 111 -0.60 -17.13 -9.68
C GLY A 111 -1.96 -17.68 -9.25
N LYS A 112 -2.42 -17.38 -8.01
CA LYS A 112 -3.76 -17.70 -7.53
C LYS A 112 -4.59 -16.44 -7.39
N ILE A 113 -5.81 -16.48 -7.86
CA ILE A 113 -6.76 -15.37 -7.75
C ILE A 113 -7.55 -15.50 -6.46
N PHE A 114 -7.42 -14.50 -5.61
CA PHE A 114 -8.17 -14.37 -4.37
C PHE A 114 -9.22 -13.29 -4.55
N SER A 115 -10.48 -13.63 -4.33
CA SER A 115 -11.63 -12.71 -4.39
C SER A 115 -12.24 -12.60 -3.00
N TYR A 116 -12.10 -11.44 -2.37
CA TYR A 116 -12.68 -11.15 -1.06
C TYR A 116 -13.80 -10.13 -1.17
N VAL A 117 -14.89 -10.42 -0.51
CA VAL A 117 -16.08 -9.57 -0.45
C VAL A 117 -16.50 -9.41 0.99
N ILE A 118 -16.80 -8.17 1.39
CA ILE A 118 -17.51 -7.87 2.63
C ILE A 118 -18.60 -6.84 2.38
N ALA A 119 -19.83 -7.13 2.80
CA ALA A 119 -20.96 -6.22 2.76
C ALA A 119 -21.48 -5.99 4.18
N LEU A 120 -21.78 -4.73 4.48
CA LEU A 120 -22.16 -4.25 5.79
C LEU A 120 -23.54 -3.58 5.71
N GLU A 121 -24.36 -3.77 6.72
CA GLU A 121 -25.63 -3.08 6.85
C GLU A 121 -25.72 -2.34 8.20
N PHE A 122 -26.58 -1.35 8.23
CA PHE A 122 -26.83 -0.53 9.41
C PHE A 122 -28.33 -0.59 9.73
N PRO A 123 -28.78 -1.60 10.51
CA PRO A 123 -30.20 -1.72 10.88
C PRO A 123 -30.65 -0.51 11.69
N VAL A 124 -31.80 0.04 11.33
CA VAL A 124 -32.36 1.24 11.98
C VAL A 124 -32.62 1.01 13.46
N GLU A 125 -33.04 -0.21 13.84
CA GLU A 125 -33.40 -0.57 15.22
C GLU A 125 -32.18 -0.61 16.16
N SER A 126 -31.01 -1.09 15.69
CA SER A 126 -29.81 -1.25 16.54
C SER A 126 -28.81 -0.12 16.37
N GLY A 127 -28.81 0.57 15.23
CA GLY A 127 -27.83 1.61 14.88
C GLY A 127 -26.39 1.09 14.80
N GLU A 128 -26.16 -0.20 15.05
CA GLU A 128 -24.83 -0.82 15.02
C GLU A 128 -24.60 -1.56 13.71
N ALA A 129 -23.45 -1.29 13.10
CA ALA A 129 -23.06 -1.96 11.86
C ALA A 129 -22.90 -3.47 12.06
N ARG A 130 -23.43 -4.25 11.13
CA ARG A 130 -23.26 -5.71 11.11
C ARG A 130 -22.86 -6.20 9.71
N VAL A 131 -22.22 -7.37 9.68
CA VAL A 131 -21.84 -8.04 8.43
C VAL A 131 -23.07 -8.72 7.84
N LEU A 132 -23.42 -8.33 6.62
CA LEU A 132 -24.47 -8.94 5.83
C LEU A 132 -23.95 -10.11 5.02
N GLU A 133 -22.79 -9.95 4.38
CA GLU A 133 -22.11 -10.95 3.57
C GLU A 133 -20.60 -10.85 3.80
N GLU A 134 -19.92 -11.96 3.92
CA GLU A 134 -18.47 -12.02 3.89
C GLU A 134 -18.03 -13.35 3.28
N LYS A 135 -17.12 -13.28 2.30
CA LYS A 135 -16.60 -14.48 1.66
C LYS A 135 -15.20 -14.27 1.12
N LEU A 136 -14.42 -15.34 1.09
CA LEU A 136 -13.16 -15.45 0.37
C LEU A 136 -13.23 -16.63 -0.59
N VAL A 137 -12.95 -16.37 -1.85
CA VAL A 137 -12.90 -17.35 -2.93
C VAL A 137 -11.47 -17.41 -3.47
N VAL A 138 -10.95 -18.59 -3.76
CA VAL A 138 -9.61 -18.80 -4.29
C VAL A 138 -9.71 -19.66 -5.56
N ASP A 139 -9.31 -19.12 -6.71
CA ASP A 139 -9.42 -19.77 -8.01
C ASP A 139 -10.84 -20.31 -8.30
N GLY A 140 -11.87 -19.54 -7.95
CA GLY A 140 -13.27 -19.90 -8.11
C GLY A 140 -13.84 -20.82 -7.03
N ASN A 141 -13.02 -21.33 -6.10
CA ASN A 141 -13.45 -22.20 -5.02
C ASN A 141 -13.60 -21.40 -3.72
N PRO A 142 -14.72 -21.52 -2.98
CA PRO A 142 -14.87 -20.83 -1.71
C PRO A 142 -13.86 -21.38 -0.69
N ALA A 143 -13.07 -20.49 -0.07
CA ALA A 143 -12.25 -20.82 1.09
C ALA A 143 -13.10 -20.70 2.37
N TYR A 144 -13.92 -19.65 2.46
CA TYR A 144 -15.02 -19.56 3.41
C TYR A 144 -16.12 -18.65 2.85
N SER A 145 -17.32 -18.84 3.40
CA SER A 145 -18.45 -17.94 3.24
C SER A 145 -19.12 -17.74 4.60
N ARG A 146 -19.87 -16.67 4.70
CA ARG A 146 -20.61 -16.32 5.88
C ARG A 146 -22.07 -16.06 5.55
N ASP A 147 -22.95 -16.72 6.26
CA ASP A 147 -24.32 -16.28 6.52
C ASP A 147 -24.33 -15.35 7.75
N PRO A 148 -25.36 -14.54 8.00
CA PRO A 148 -25.30 -13.48 9.02
C PRO A 148 -24.76 -13.88 10.40
N ALA A 149 -24.99 -15.12 10.84
CA ALA A 149 -24.60 -15.61 12.16
C ALA A 149 -23.68 -16.84 12.14
N GLN A 150 -23.33 -17.37 10.96
CA GLN A 150 -22.51 -18.57 10.83
C GLN A 150 -21.43 -18.42 9.78
N ILE A 151 -20.26 -18.95 10.06
CA ILE A 151 -19.15 -19.06 9.12
C ILE A 151 -19.08 -20.51 8.66
N HIS A 152 -19.01 -20.70 7.33
CA HIS A 152 -18.82 -21.97 6.67
C HIS A 152 -17.40 -22.02 6.12
N LEU A 153 -16.52 -22.80 6.73
CA LEU A 153 -15.19 -23.08 6.18
C LEU A 153 -15.28 -24.27 5.22
N ALA A 154 -14.82 -24.08 3.99
CA ALA A 154 -14.74 -25.16 3.03
C ALA A 154 -13.62 -26.14 3.40
N LYS A 155 -13.81 -27.42 3.05
CA LYS A 155 -12.78 -28.45 3.22
C LYS A 155 -11.53 -28.08 2.41
N SER A 156 -10.37 -28.19 3.05
CA SER A 156 -9.06 -28.08 2.39
C SER A 156 -8.16 -29.25 2.83
N ASP A 157 -6.99 -29.36 2.20
CA ASP A 157 -5.99 -30.36 2.60
C ASP A 157 -5.54 -30.23 4.06
N GLN A 158 -5.83 -29.11 4.72
CA GLN A 158 -5.36 -28.79 6.07
C GLN A 158 -6.46 -28.75 7.12
N TRP A 159 -7.73 -28.72 6.74
CA TRP A 159 -8.87 -28.77 7.66
C TRP A 159 -10.11 -29.42 7.05
N GLN A 160 -10.95 -29.95 7.93
CA GLN A 160 -12.26 -30.43 7.54
C GLN A 160 -13.25 -29.27 7.42
N GLU A 161 -14.26 -29.48 6.58
CA GLU A 161 -15.42 -28.59 6.56
C GLU A 161 -15.96 -28.39 7.97
N SER A 162 -16.19 -27.12 8.34
CA SER A 162 -16.66 -26.80 9.67
C SER A 162 -17.53 -25.54 9.65
N ASN A 163 -18.54 -25.56 10.50
CA ASN A 163 -19.45 -24.45 10.72
C ASN A 163 -19.31 -23.98 12.16
N PHE A 164 -19.19 -22.67 12.36
CA PHE A 164 -19.16 -22.11 13.69
C PHE A 164 -19.90 -20.77 13.77
N PRO A 165 -20.57 -20.48 14.90
CA PRO A 165 -21.29 -19.24 15.08
C PRO A 165 -20.31 -18.06 15.22
N VAL A 166 -20.72 -16.91 14.70
CA VAL A 166 -20.01 -15.63 14.85
C VAL A 166 -21.01 -14.51 15.11
N ALA A 167 -20.66 -13.59 15.99
CA ALA A 167 -21.49 -12.42 16.23
C ALA A 167 -21.61 -11.56 14.95
N PRO A 168 -22.81 -11.08 14.60
CA PRO A 168 -23.03 -10.31 13.38
C PRO A 168 -22.14 -9.07 13.24
N GLN A 169 -21.68 -8.50 14.34
CA GLN A 169 -20.85 -7.30 14.39
C GLN A 169 -19.36 -7.57 14.13
N LEU A 170 -18.94 -8.83 14.01
CA LEU A 170 -17.54 -9.21 13.87
C LEU A 170 -17.21 -9.66 12.44
N ALA A 171 -16.11 -9.20 11.87
CA ALA A 171 -15.59 -9.69 10.61
C ALA A 171 -14.96 -11.09 10.79
N ALA A 172 -15.28 -12.04 9.91
CA ALA A 172 -14.78 -13.40 9.98
C ALA A 172 -13.28 -13.50 9.69
N LEU A 173 -12.79 -12.75 8.69
CA LEU A 173 -11.37 -12.74 8.33
C LEU A 173 -10.47 -12.35 9.52
N SER A 174 -10.91 -11.44 10.38
CA SER A 174 -10.15 -11.00 11.55
C SER A 174 -9.96 -12.09 12.59
N ILE A 175 -10.97 -12.95 12.76
CA ILE A 175 -11.03 -14.01 13.79
C ILE A 175 -10.31 -15.28 13.30
N ALA A 176 -10.11 -15.42 11.99
CA ALA A 176 -9.44 -16.56 11.41
C ALA A 176 -8.05 -16.76 12.04
N ARG A 177 -7.86 -17.92 12.68
CA ARG A 177 -6.56 -18.26 13.29
C ARG A 177 -5.51 -18.37 12.20
N GLU A 178 -4.34 -17.82 12.46
CA GLU A 178 -3.17 -18.04 11.63
C GLU A 178 -2.74 -19.50 11.77
N THR A 179 -2.93 -20.24 10.70
CA THR A 179 -2.43 -21.61 10.54
C THR A 179 -1.15 -21.58 9.72
N PRO A 180 -0.37 -22.69 9.62
CA PRO A 180 0.91 -22.69 8.90
C PRO A 180 0.83 -22.04 7.53
N ALA A 181 1.91 -21.40 7.10
CA ALA A 181 2.07 -20.44 6.01
C ALA A 181 1.58 -20.84 4.59
N LYS A 182 0.96 -22.00 4.41
CA LYS A 182 0.46 -22.50 3.12
C LYS A 182 -1.06 -22.44 2.95
N ASN A 183 -1.78 -22.06 4.01
CA ASN A 183 -3.22 -21.96 3.95
C ASN A 183 -3.66 -20.70 3.17
N PRO A 184 -4.51 -20.83 2.15
CA PRO A 184 -4.97 -19.70 1.36
C PRO A 184 -5.53 -18.53 2.19
N LEU A 185 -6.31 -18.82 3.23
CA LEU A 185 -6.86 -17.82 4.12
C LEU A 185 -5.76 -17.02 4.86
N SER A 186 -4.74 -17.73 5.38
CA SER A 186 -3.59 -17.10 6.04
C SER A 186 -2.75 -16.28 5.06
N VAL A 187 -2.53 -16.79 3.84
CA VAL A 187 -1.82 -16.07 2.77
C VAL A 187 -2.52 -14.74 2.45
N PHE A 188 -3.82 -14.77 2.20
CA PHE A 188 -4.60 -13.58 1.89
C PHE A 188 -4.63 -12.60 3.07
N LYS A 189 -4.92 -13.09 4.29
CA LYS A 189 -4.93 -12.26 5.50
C LYS A 189 -3.60 -11.57 5.75
N GLN A 190 -2.48 -12.30 5.65
CA GLN A 190 -1.14 -11.74 5.82
C GLN A 190 -0.79 -10.71 4.76
N TRP A 191 -1.13 -10.98 3.49
CA TRP A 191 -0.93 -10.01 2.41
C TRP A 191 -1.72 -8.72 2.69
N LEU A 192 -3.01 -8.85 3.00
CA LEU A 192 -3.88 -7.70 3.26
C LEU A 192 -3.43 -6.89 4.50
N ALA A 193 -2.92 -7.57 5.55
CA ALA A 193 -2.37 -6.92 6.73
C ALA A 193 -1.08 -6.13 6.45
N ARG A 194 -0.31 -6.54 5.43
CA ARG A 194 0.95 -5.89 5.03
C ARG A 194 0.79 -4.73 4.05
N LEU A 195 -0.43 -4.40 3.63
CA LEU A 195 -0.66 -3.20 2.82
C LEU A 195 -0.01 -1.99 3.50
N LEU A 196 0.63 -1.14 2.72
CA LEU A 196 1.11 0.16 3.18
C LEU A 196 0.08 1.22 2.77
N ILE A 197 -0.66 1.75 3.74
CA ILE A 197 -1.59 2.87 3.53
C ILE A 197 -1.00 4.07 4.23
N LEU A 198 -0.43 4.98 3.47
CA LEU A 198 0.40 6.07 3.99
C LEU A 198 -0.26 7.43 3.73
N ARG A 199 -0.40 8.22 4.76
CA ARG A 199 -0.80 9.63 4.77
C ARG A 199 0.07 10.34 5.82
N PRO A 200 1.39 10.46 5.58
CA PRO A 200 2.33 10.97 6.57
C PRO A 200 1.96 12.38 7.02
N ILE A 201 2.14 12.64 8.31
CA ILE A 201 2.09 13.97 8.90
C ILE A 201 3.47 14.22 9.52
N PRO A 202 4.41 14.83 8.79
CA PRO A 202 5.83 14.90 9.17
C PRO A 202 6.06 15.42 10.58
N SER A 203 5.29 16.41 11.05
CA SER A 203 5.38 16.96 12.40
C SER A 203 5.01 15.97 13.51
N LEU A 204 4.30 14.87 13.19
CA LEU A 204 3.90 13.84 14.15
C LEU A 204 4.79 12.58 14.09
N ILE A 205 5.67 12.49 13.10
CA ILE A 205 6.51 11.30 12.91
C ILE A 205 7.62 11.28 13.97
N ARG A 206 7.81 10.11 14.59
CA ARG A 206 8.80 9.89 15.64
C ARG A 206 9.87 8.90 15.21
N GLY A 207 11.13 9.24 15.47
CA GLY A 207 12.29 8.36 15.33
C GLY A 207 12.48 7.45 16.52
N ASP A 208 11.98 7.86 17.68
CA ASP A 208 12.04 7.06 18.90
C ASP A 208 11.09 5.87 18.84
N SER A 209 11.49 4.74 19.43
CA SER A 209 10.67 3.56 19.52
C SER A 209 11.02 2.71 20.75
N ASP A 210 10.00 2.15 21.37
CA ASP A 210 10.08 1.13 22.43
C ASP A 210 9.60 -0.25 21.95
N GLN A 211 9.25 -0.34 20.67
CA GLN A 211 8.69 -1.53 20.01
C GLN A 211 9.28 -1.70 18.62
N GLU A 212 9.16 -2.91 18.09
CA GLU A 212 9.48 -3.24 16.70
C GLU A 212 8.22 -3.68 15.98
N THR A 213 8.00 -3.16 14.76
CA THR A 213 6.84 -3.53 13.94
C THR A 213 7.17 -3.50 12.45
N LEU A 214 6.50 -4.35 11.66
CA LEU A 214 6.48 -4.25 10.19
C LEU A 214 5.21 -3.56 9.68
N GLN A 215 4.38 -3.00 10.57
CA GLN A 215 3.09 -2.42 10.25
C GLN A 215 3.08 -0.93 10.64
N PRO A 216 3.44 -0.02 9.70
CA PRO A 216 3.27 1.40 9.96
C PRO A 216 1.78 1.74 10.10
N ASN A 217 1.49 2.75 10.93
CA ASN A 217 0.17 3.36 10.92
C ASN A 217 0.04 4.37 9.76
N PRO A 218 -1.16 4.77 9.35
CA PRO A 218 -1.33 5.64 8.18
C PRO A 218 -0.58 6.98 8.26
N GLN A 219 -0.49 7.59 9.43
CA GLN A 219 0.22 8.85 9.64
C GLN A 219 1.73 8.66 9.81
N VAL A 220 2.19 7.41 9.84
CA VAL A 220 3.61 7.01 10.02
C VAL A 220 4.20 7.53 11.33
N THR A 221 3.37 7.79 12.34
CA THR A 221 3.84 8.31 13.65
C THR A 221 4.75 7.33 14.38
N ASN A 222 4.67 6.03 14.03
CA ASN A 222 5.49 4.95 14.55
C ASN A 222 6.68 4.59 13.64
N PHE A 223 7.25 5.58 12.94
CA PHE A 223 8.34 5.37 11.98
C PHE A 223 9.56 4.67 12.59
N GLY A 224 10.01 5.11 13.77
CA GLY A 224 11.15 4.49 14.48
C GLY A 224 10.92 3.02 14.77
N ALA A 225 9.70 2.64 15.20
CA ALA A 225 9.33 1.25 15.42
C ALA A 225 9.31 0.43 14.12
N TRP A 226 8.83 1.02 13.01
CA TRP A 226 8.80 0.37 11.70
C TRP A 226 10.21 0.15 11.14
N LEU A 227 11.08 1.17 11.19
CA LEU A 227 12.49 1.04 10.80
C LEU A 227 13.20 -0.02 11.66
N SER A 228 13.01 0.00 12.99
CA SER A 228 13.60 -0.97 13.90
C SER A 228 13.16 -2.39 13.57
N GLY A 229 11.86 -2.62 13.33
CA GLY A 229 11.32 -3.92 12.95
C GLY A 229 11.85 -4.41 11.61
N LEU A 230 11.96 -3.52 10.60
CA LEU A 230 12.55 -3.87 9.31
C LEU A 230 14.02 -4.29 9.45
N LEU A 231 14.82 -3.51 10.16
CA LEU A 231 16.25 -3.80 10.35
C LEU A 231 16.48 -5.04 11.22
N ALA A 232 15.62 -5.31 12.20
CA ALA A 232 15.70 -6.52 13.01
C ALA A 232 15.34 -7.78 12.21
N SER A 233 14.30 -7.71 11.37
CA SER A 233 13.85 -8.84 10.55
C SER A 233 14.73 -9.07 9.31
N THR A 234 15.27 -8.00 8.72
CA THR A 234 16.03 -8.02 7.47
C THR A 234 17.21 -7.04 7.55
N PRO A 235 18.30 -7.36 8.26
CA PRO A 235 19.45 -6.46 8.41
C PRO A 235 20.03 -5.92 7.09
N PRO A 236 20.07 -6.69 5.97
CA PRO A 236 20.54 -6.16 4.68
C PRO A 236 19.73 -4.97 4.15
N ALA A 237 18.49 -4.75 4.60
CA ALA A 237 17.67 -3.60 4.21
C ALA A 237 18.34 -2.26 4.51
N TYR A 238 19.25 -2.20 5.49
CA TYR A 238 20.04 -1.00 5.77
C TYR A 238 20.81 -0.51 4.52
N ALA A 239 21.40 -1.41 3.76
CA ALA A 239 22.18 -1.06 2.57
C ALA A 239 21.30 -0.40 1.49
N SER A 240 20.09 -0.91 1.27
CA SER A 240 19.13 -0.33 0.31
C SER A 240 18.65 1.06 0.79
N ILE A 241 18.37 1.21 2.08
CA ILE A 241 17.99 2.49 2.70
C ILE A 241 19.13 3.52 2.52
N ASP A 242 20.35 3.17 2.94
CA ASP A 242 21.53 4.04 2.88
C ASP A 242 21.84 4.47 1.43
N ALA A 243 21.76 3.52 0.49
CA ALA A 243 22.02 3.80 -0.93
C ALA A 243 21.01 4.80 -1.52
N TYR A 244 19.71 4.66 -1.23
CA TYR A 244 18.71 5.61 -1.69
C TYR A 244 18.89 6.98 -1.03
N LEU A 245 19.07 7.03 0.29
CA LEU A 245 19.21 8.28 1.03
C LEU A 245 20.41 9.11 0.56
N LYS A 246 21.56 8.48 0.25
CA LYS A 246 22.73 9.16 -0.30
C LYS A 246 22.54 9.72 -1.71
N GLN A 247 21.55 9.23 -2.47
CA GLN A 247 21.18 9.81 -3.76
C GLN A 247 20.41 11.11 -3.60
N VAL A 248 19.53 11.19 -2.59
CA VAL A 248 18.64 12.35 -2.37
C VAL A 248 19.19 13.34 -1.32
N MET A 249 20.08 12.89 -0.45
CA MET A 249 20.82 13.70 0.56
C MET A 249 22.33 13.40 0.42
N PRO A 250 23.05 14.07 -0.50
CA PRO A 250 24.44 13.70 -0.84
C PRO A 250 25.46 13.84 0.29
N ASP A 251 25.19 14.67 1.29
CA ASP A 251 25.99 14.86 2.48
C ASP A 251 25.64 13.92 3.63
N LEU A 252 24.63 13.05 3.45
CA LEU A 252 24.28 12.01 4.42
C LEU A 252 25.45 11.02 4.54
N LYS A 253 25.96 10.84 5.76
CA LYS A 253 27.01 9.88 6.05
C LYS A 253 26.44 8.51 6.42
N PHE A 254 25.55 8.46 7.40
CA PHE A 254 24.82 7.27 7.83
C PHE A 254 23.66 7.61 8.76
N ILE A 255 22.79 6.64 8.98
CA ILE A 255 21.74 6.67 9.99
C ILE A 255 22.12 5.76 11.16
N GLN A 256 21.75 6.15 12.37
CA GLN A 256 21.99 5.39 13.60
C GLN A 256 20.69 5.20 14.35
N ASN A 257 20.47 3.99 14.86
CA ASN A 257 19.31 3.64 15.66
C ASN A 257 19.75 2.94 16.97
N PRO A 258 20.56 3.63 17.82
CA PRO A 258 21.09 3.04 19.04
C PRO A 258 20.00 2.76 20.06
N LEU A 259 20.28 1.79 20.94
CA LEU A 259 19.52 1.62 22.17
C LEU A 259 19.77 2.80 23.12
N VAL A 260 18.67 3.34 23.64
CA VAL A 260 18.66 4.38 24.66
C VAL A 260 17.94 3.85 25.90
N GLY A 261 18.69 3.63 26.98
CA GLY A 261 18.12 2.95 28.15
C GLY A 261 17.99 1.44 27.94
N LYS A 262 16.91 0.84 28.47
CA LYS A 262 16.76 -0.61 28.52
C LYS A 262 16.16 -1.20 27.23
N ASP A 263 15.10 -0.61 26.72
CA ASP A 263 14.29 -1.20 25.65
C ASP A 263 13.92 -0.20 24.53
N ALA A 264 14.32 1.08 24.67
CA ALA A 264 14.02 2.13 23.70
C ALA A 264 15.18 2.33 22.71
N ARG A 265 14.83 2.74 21.48
CA ARG A 265 15.79 3.17 20.46
C ARG A 265 15.50 4.62 20.07
N SER A 266 16.51 5.33 19.65
CA SER A 266 16.39 6.70 19.16
C SER A 266 17.13 6.84 17.82
N LEU A 267 16.47 7.42 16.84
CA LEU A 267 17.00 7.55 15.49
C LEU A 267 17.75 8.87 15.32
N PHE A 268 19.00 8.76 14.87
CA PHE A 268 19.85 9.90 14.53
C PHE A 268 20.34 9.80 13.09
N VAL A 269 20.54 10.96 12.47
CA VAL A 269 21.11 11.09 11.14
C VAL A 269 22.40 11.89 11.22
N GLN A 270 23.47 11.33 10.68
CA GLN A 270 24.75 12.04 10.59
C GLN A 270 24.98 12.53 9.17
N PHE A 271 25.18 13.83 9.06
CA PHE A 271 25.63 14.50 7.86
C PHE A 271 27.11 14.83 7.95
N SER A 272 27.83 14.82 6.82
CA SER A 272 29.26 15.14 6.76
C SER A 272 29.61 15.68 5.38
N ASN A 273 30.40 16.74 5.39
CA ASN A 273 31.06 17.28 4.20
C ASN A 273 32.54 17.46 4.47
N GLY A 274 33.32 17.98 3.50
CA GLY A 274 34.76 18.23 3.68
C GLY A 274 35.13 19.19 4.80
N LEU A 275 34.17 19.88 5.44
CA LEU A 275 34.37 20.87 6.48
C LEU A 275 34.07 20.36 7.90
N GLY A 276 33.31 19.27 8.03
CA GLY A 276 32.93 18.72 9.32
C GLY A 276 31.79 17.71 9.26
N SER A 277 31.28 17.35 10.45
CA SER A 277 30.12 16.47 10.58
C SER A 277 29.19 16.96 11.69
N VAL A 278 27.88 16.73 11.50
CA VAL A 278 26.83 17.01 12.47
C VAL A 278 25.94 15.78 12.60
N THR A 279 25.50 15.49 13.83
CA THR A 279 24.50 14.46 14.11
C THR A 279 23.21 15.15 14.55
N ILE A 280 22.12 14.86 13.86
CA ILE A 280 20.81 15.47 14.05
C ILE A 280 19.83 14.38 14.52
N PRO A 281 19.06 14.59 15.61
CA PRO A 281 17.92 13.74 15.93
C PRO A 281 16.93 13.69 14.75
N PHE A 282 16.28 12.56 14.53
CA PHE A 282 15.31 12.41 13.43
C PHE A 282 14.19 13.45 13.49
N GLU A 283 13.76 13.82 14.69
CA GLU A 283 12.69 14.81 14.92
C GLU A 283 13.04 16.19 14.34
N ASP A 284 14.32 16.54 14.30
CA ASP A 284 14.84 17.84 13.85
C ASP A 284 15.07 17.89 12.32
N LEU A 285 14.88 16.77 11.61
CA LEU A 285 14.89 16.76 10.15
C LEU A 285 13.75 17.60 9.59
N SER A 286 13.97 18.21 8.44
CA SER A 286 12.91 18.87 7.68
C SER A 286 11.83 17.89 7.25
N ASP A 287 10.64 18.39 6.94
CA ASP A 287 9.51 17.57 6.48
C ASP A 287 9.85 16.79 5.20
N GLY A 288 10.59 17.40 4.27
CA GLY A 288 11.08 16.74 3.05
C GLY A 288 12.06 15.61 3.33
N GLU A 289 13.04 15.84 4.20
CA GLU A 289 14.00 14.78 4.61
C GLU A 289 13.28 13.61 5.30
N LYS A 290 12.27 13.88 6.14
CA LYS A 290 11.41 12.82 6.71
C LYS A 290 10.67 12.04 5.63
N CYS A 291 10.18 12.70 4.58
CA CYS A 291 9.56 12.02 3.43
C CYS A 291 10.56 11.14 2.68
N PHE A 292 11.81 11.57 2.49
CA PHE A 292 12.85 10.72 1.92
C PHE A 292 13.17 9.51 2.80
N MET A 293 13.20 9.68 4.12
CA MET A 293 13.39 8.57 5.06
C MET A 293 12.24 7.54 4.95
N ILE A 294 10.98 8.00 4.88
CA ILE A 294 9.83 7.11 4.67
C ILE A 294 9.95 6.38 3.33
N CYS A 295 10.28 7.10 2.25
CA CYS A 295 10.48 6.50 0.93
C CYS A 295 11.55 5.40 0.97
N ALA A 296 12.71 5.67 1.56
CA ALA A 296 13.78 4.69 1.73
C ALA A 296 13.29 3.40 2.41
N VAL A 297 12.50 3.54 3.47
CA VAL A 297 11.94 2.39 4.20
C VAL A 297 10.87 1.67 3.38
N VAL A 298 10.02 2.37 2.61
CA VAL A 298 9.06 1.76 1.69
C VAL A 298 9.76 0.92 0.63
N LEU A 299 10.81 1.47 -0.01
CA LEU A 299 11.59 0.76 -1.03
C LEU A 299 12.22 -0.51 -0.45
N ALA A 300 12.90 -0.38 0.68
CA ALA A 300 13.55 -1.50 1.36
C ALA A 300 12.54 -2.54 1.89
N ALA A 301 11.38 -2.12 2.36
CA ALA A 301 10.30 -3.00 2.80
C ALA A 301 9.72 -3.82 1.62
N ASN A 302 9.51 -3.19 0.45
CA ASN A 302 9.06 -3.91 -0.74
C ASN A 302 10.08 -4.96 -1.19
N GLU A 303 11.38 -4.66 -1.10
CA GLU A 303 12.45 -5.62 -1.39
C GLU A 303 12.52 -6.74 -0.35
N ALA A 304 12.41 -6.41 0.95
CA ALA A 304 12.65 -7.34 2.06
C ALA A 304 11.52 -8.35 2.28
N TYR A 305 10.28 -7.90 2.28
CA TYR A 305 9.09 -8.73 2.57
C TYR A 305 7.92 -8.50 1.62
N GLY A 306 8.18 -7.83 0.50
CA GLY A 306 7.23 -7.71 -0.60
C GLY A 306 7.01 -9.00 -1.37
N PRO A 307 6.30 -8.92 -2.48
CA PRO A 307 5.79 -7.69 -3.11
C PRO A 307 4.61 -7.07 -2.35
N LEU A 308 4.64 -5.75 -2.16
CA LEU A 308 3.65 -5.00 -1.39
C LEU A 308 2.64 -4.27 -2.30
N LEU A 309 1.46 -3.96 -1.76
CA LEU A 309 0.65 -2.86 -2.23
C LEU A 309 0.90 -1.64 -1.34
N CYS A 310 1.33 -0.53 -1.94
CA CYS A 310 1.49 0.75 -1.28
C CYS A 310 0.51 1.77 -1.85
N PHE A 311 -0.42 2.24 -1.03
CA PHE A 311 -1.21 3.44 -1.29
C PHE A 311 -0.61 4.60 -0.51
N TRP A 312 -0.18 5.66 -1.20
CA TRP A 312 0.40 6.83 -0.56
C TRP A 312 -0.35 8.09 -0.99
N ASP A 313 -1.03 8.70 -0.04
CA ASP A 313 -1.82 9.91 -0.24
C ASP A 313 -0.88 11.13 -0.22
N GLU A 314 -0.79 11.83 -1.36
CA GLU A 314 0.00 13.04 -1.56
C GLU A 314 1.47 12.93 -1.10
N PRO A 315 2.25 11.95 -1.64
CA PRO A 315 3.63 11.71 -1.23
C PRO A 315 4.59 12.87 -1.48
N ASP A 316 4.21 13.80 -2.34
CA ASP A 316 4.99 14.91 -2.86
C ASP A 316 4.72 16.27 -2.17
N ASN A 317 3.77 16.33 -1.21
CA ASN A 317 3.34 17.58 -0.59
C ASN A 317 4.44 18.36 0.14
N TYR A 318 5.49 17.66 0.62
CA TYR A 318 6.57 18.26 1.41
C TYR A 318 7.90 18.34 0.65
N LEU A 319 7.89 18.02 -0.65
CA LEU A 319 9.09 17.99 -1.49
C LEU A 319 9.19 19.25 -2.35
N ALA A 320 10.42 19.69 -2.62
CA ALA A 320 10.65 20.71 -3.61
C ALA A 320 10.30 20.18 -5.02
N PRO A 321 9.76 21.02 -5.94
CA PRO A 321 9.40 20.57 -7.29
C PRO A 321 10.50 19.83 -8.03
N SER A 322 11.77 20.21 -7.84
CA SER A 322 12.93 19.55 -8.43
C SER A 322 13.19 18.13 -7.91
N GLU A 323 12.65 17.78 -6.76
CA GLU A 323 12.85 16.49 -6.08
C GLU A 323 11.74 15.49 -6.41
N VAL A 324 10.52 15.99 -6.71
CA VAL A 324 9.32 15.19 -6.92
C VAL A 324 9.51 14.14 -8.02
N GLY A 325 10.11 14.53 -9.15
CA GLY A 325 10.33 13.61 -10.28
C GLY A 325 11.21 12.42 -9.90
N HIS A 326 12.31 12.65 -9.19
CA HIS A 326 13.23 11.60 -8.73
C HIS A 326 12.57 10.70 -7.69
N PHE A 327 11.85 11.27 -6.74
CA PHE A 327 11.11 10.57 -5.71
C PHE A 327 10.06 9.62 -6.29
N VAL A 328 9.18 10.12 -7.16
CA VAL A 328 8.15 9.33 -7.83
C VAL A 328 8.76 8.22 -8.69
N LEU A 329 9.84 8.54 -9.42
CA LEU A 329 10.50 7.56 -10.29
C LEU A 329 11.13 6.41 -9.47
N ALA A 330 11.72 6.70 -8.30
CA ALA A 330 12.27 5.68 -7.41
C ALA A 330 11.18 4.70 -6.94
N LEU A 331 10.04 5.22 -6.48
CA LEU A 331 8.88 4.41 -6.09
C LEU A 331 8.37 3.57 -7.27
N ARG A 332 8.11 4.18 -8.41
CA ARG A 332 7.62 3.45 -9.60
C ARG A 332 8.56 2.30 -10.00
N ARG A 333 9.87 2.54 -10.03
CA ARG A 333 10.87 1.51 -10.38
C ARG A 333 10.88 0.35 -9.39
N ALA A 334 10.82 0.64 -8.10
CA ALA A 334 10.82 -0.39 -7.07
C ALA A 334 9.60 -1.32 -7.16
N PHE A 335 8.44 -0.77 -7.50
CA PHE A 335 7.22 -1.56 -7.63
C PHE A 335 7.03 -2.21 -9.00
N GLN A 336 7.80 -1.82 -10.03
CA GLN A 336 7.84 -2.54 -11.32
C GLN A 336 8.45 -3.93 -11.20
N SER A 337 9.38 -4.13 -10.29
CA SER A 337 10.01 -5.44 -10.03
C SER A 337 9.14 -6.38 -9.21
N GLY A 338 8.05 -5.90 -8.66
CA GLY A 338 7.08 -6.65 -7.86
C GLY A 338 6.31 -5.73 -6.92
N GLY A 339 5.00 -5.97 -6.79
CA GLY A 339 4.09 -5.17 -6.00
C GLY A 339 3.28 -4.16 -6.81
N GLN A 340 2.58 -3.26 -6.12
CA GLN A 340 1.79 -2.22 -6.75
C GLN A 340 1.85 -0.92 -5.95
N PHE A 341 2.06 0.19 -6.63
CA PHE A 341 2.12 1.53 -6.07
C PHE A 341 0.95 2.38 -6.57
N ILE A 342 0.14 2.89 -5.65
CA ILE A 342 -0.94 3.83 -5.95
C ILE A 342 -0.66 5.12 -5.18
N ALA A 343 -0.53 6.23 -5.90
CA ALA A 343 -0.34 7.54 -5.30
C ALA A 343 -1.52 8.47 -5.65
N THR A 344 -1.75 9.45 -4.80
CA THR A 344 -2.55 10.63 -5.16
C THR A 344 -1.62 11.83 -5.30
N SER A 345 -1.94 12.77 -6.16
CA SER A 345 -1.20 14.04 -6.24
C SER A 345 -1.99 15.13 -6.94
N HIS A 346 -1.62 16.37 -6.66
CA HIS A 346 -2.01 17.57 -7.37
C HIS A 346 -0.81 18.26 -8.06
N ASN A 347 0.40 17.72 -7.87
CA ASN A 347 1.63 18.33 -8.34
C ASN A 347 1.87 18.04 -9.83
N PRO A 348 2.08 19.07 -10.67
CA PRO A 348 2.38 18.88 -12.09
C PRO A 348 3.57 17.97 -12.37
N GLU A 349 4.61 18.02 -11.56
CA GLU A 349 5.80 17.20 -11.75
C GLU A 349 5.55 15.72 -11.45
N ALA A 350 4.72 15.42 -10.44
CA ALA A 350 4.25 14.07 -10.19
C ALA A 350 3.41 13.55 -11.37
N ILE A 351 2.48 14.37 -11.89
CA ILE A 351 1.63 13.99 -13.03
C ILE A 351 2.48 13.72 -14.28
N ARG A 352 3.49 14.56 -14.57
CA ARG A 352 4.42 14.36 -15.71
C ARG A 352 5.30 13.11 -15.55
N SER A 353 5.52 12.67 -14.31
CA SER A 353 6.33 11.49 -14.00
C SER A 353 5.58 10.16 -14.19
N PHE A 354 4.25 10.21 -14.41
CA PHE A 354 3.43 9.06 -14.78
C PHE A 354 3.05 9.12 -16.26
N SER A 355 2.81 7.95 -16.87
CA SER A 355 2.21 7.89 -18.21
C SER A 355 0.70 8.13 -18.12
N ASP A 356 0.10 8.54 -19.24
CA ASP A 356 -1.36 8.77 -19.32
C ASP A 356 -2.18 7.51 -18.99
N GLU A 357 -1.65 6.33 -19.34
CA GLU A 357 -2.28 5.03 -19.06
C GLU A 357 -2.28 4.72 -17.56
N ASN A 358 -1.27 5.22 -16.82
CA ASN A 358 -1.12 5.01 -15.39
C ASN A 358 -1.77 6.13 -14.56
N THR A 359 -2.34 7.13 -15.21
CA THR A 359 -2.98 8.27 -14.55
C THR A 359 -4.49 8.17 -14.65
N LEU A 360 -5.16 8.16 -13.49
CA LEU A 360 -6.61 8.08 -13.36
C LEU A 360 -7.16 9.39 -12.82
N VAL A 361 -8.14 9.96 -13.52
CA VAL A 361 -8.81 11.19 -13.14
C VAL A 361 -10.07 10.86 -12.37
N LEU A 362 -10.12 11.27 -11.10
CA LEU A 362 -11.30 11.20 -10.26
C LEU A 362 -12.06 12.52 -10.35
N SER A 363 -13.35 12.46 -10.60
CA SER A 363 -14.20 13.63 -10.66
C SER A 363 -15.51 13.45 -9.92
N ARG A 364 -16.04 14.55 -9.45
CA ARG A 364 -17.32 14.64 -8.75
C ARG A 364 -17.92 16.03 -8.97
N ARG A 365 -19.07 16.10 -9.63
CA ARG A 365 -19.72 17.39 -9.96
C ARG A 365 -20.27 18.11 -8.73
N SER A 366 -20.75 17.35 -7.76
CA SER A 366 -21.28 17.90 -6.51
C SER A 366 -21.15 16.93 -5.34
N HIS A 367 -21.35 17.38 -4.11
CA HIS A 367 -21.38 16.52 -2.93
C HIS A 367 -22.59 15.55 -2.92
N LEU A 368 -23.57 15.77 -3.79
CA LEU A 368 -24.75 14.91 -3.93
C LEU A 368 -24.59 13.84 -5.01
N GLU A 369 -23.49 13.88 -5.76
CA GLU A 369 -23.19 12.90 -6.82
C GLU A 369 -22.04 11.97 -6.42
N PRO A 370 -22.00 10.74 -6.95
CA PRO A 370 -20.90 9.82 -6.70
C PRO A 370 -19.63 10.25 -7.45
N THR A 371 -18.49 9.77 -6.95
CA THR A 371 -17.21 9.89 -7.64
C THR A 371 -17.19 9.01 -8.88
N THR A 372 -16.73 9.57 -9.99
CA THR A 372 -16.39 8.83 -11.20
C THR A 372 -14.89 8.76 -11.39
N VAL A 373 -14.40 7.73 -12.08
CA VAL A 373 -12.98 7.55 -12.40
C VAL A 373 -12.81 7.24 -13.87
N ARG A 374 -11.81 7.87 -14.51
CA ARG A 374 -11.48 7.63 -15.94
C ARG A 374 -9.96 7.67 -16.14
N PRO A 375 -9.41 6.84 -17.01
CA PRO A 375 -8.02 6.98 -17.46
C PRO A 375 -7.80 8.34 -18.13
N LEU A 376 -6.63 8.93 -17.95
CA LEU A 376 -6.28 10.20 -18.60
C LEU A 376 -6.26 10.07 -20.13
N THR A 377 -5.88 8.89 -20.65
CA THR A 377 -5.95 8.55 -22.08
C THR A 377 -7.35 8.76 -22.67
N ALA A 378 -8.39 8.34 -21.94
CA ALA A 378 -9.79 8.47 -22.41
C ALA A 378 -10.24 9.94 -22.51
N LEU A 379 -9.66 10.84 -21.74
CA LEU A 379 -9.92 12.29 -21.82
C LEU A 379 -9.19 12.92 -23.02
N ARG A 380 -7.98 12.46 -23.34
CA ARG A 380 -7.25 12.91 -24.55
C ARG A 380 -7.93 12.48 -25.85
N GLU A 381 -8.46 11.26 -25.91
CA GLU A 381 -9.11 10.71 -27.12
C GLU A 381 -10.41 11.43 -27.50
N ARG A 382 -11.08 12.07 -26.54
CA ARG A 382 -12.30 12.86 -26.81
C ARG A 382 -12.05 14.12 -27.61
N GLY A 383 -10.79 14.54 -27.76
CA GLY A 383 -10.43 15.68 -28.59
C GLY A 383 -10.83 17.05 -28.03
N ASP A 384 -11.33 17.10 -26.79
CA ASP A 384 -11.80 18.34 -26.16
C ASP A 384 -10.66 19.33 -25.83
N PHE A 385 -9.39 18.89 -26.02
CA PHE A 385 -8.22 19.71 -25.73
C PHE A 385 -7.09 19.53 -26.74
N SER A 386 -6.82 20.58 -27.50
CA SER A 386 -5.63 20.71 -28.36
C SER A 386 -4.40 21.28 -27.61
N GLY A 387 -4.47 21.48 -26.30
CA GLY A 387 -3.47 22.14 -25.48
C GLY A 387 -2.89 21.29 -24.35
N ASP A 388 -2.26 21.94 -23.36
CA ASP A 388 -1.70 21.30 -22.16
C ASP A 388 -2.82 20.77 -21.25
N LEU A 389 -3.19 19.51 -21.45
CA LEU A 389 -4.22 18.79 -20.69
C LEU A 389 -3.89 18.75 -19.19
N VAL A 390 -2.61 18.56 -18.85
CA VAL A 390 -2.16 18.54 -17.45
C VAL A 390 -2.33 19.90 -16.81
N GLY A 391 -1.94 20.96 -17.50
CA GLY A 391 -2.15 22.33 -17.04
C GLY A 391 -3.64 22.69 -16.89
N ALA A 392 -4.49 22.23 -17.80
CA ALA A 392 -5.93 22.45 -17.75
C ALA A 392 -6.58 21.71 -16.56
N LEU A 393 -6.18 20.45 -16.30
CA LEU A 393 -6.62 19.69 -15.12
C LEU A 393 -6.22 20.37 -13.81
N ILE A 394 -4.99 20.90 -13.74
CA ILE A 394 -4.48 21.57 -12.54
C ILE A 394 -5.23 22.89 -12.28
N ARG A 395 -5.57 23.64 -13.33
CA ARG A 395 -6.35 24.89 -13.20
C ARG A 395 -7.83 24.64 -12.95
N GLY A 396 -8.32 23.39 -13.05
CA GLY A 396 -9.73 23.08 -12.94
C GLY A 396 -10.56 23.47 -14.18
N ASP A 397 -9.89 23.72 -15.32
CA ASP A 397 -10.52 24.11 -16.59
C ASP A 397 -11.22 22.93 -17.29
N LEU A 398 -11.03 21.73 -16.79
CA LEU A 398 -11.67 20.51 -17.27
C LEU A 398 -12.75 20.07 -16.29
N GLU A 399 -14.00 20.14 -16.73
CA GLU A 399 -15.07 19.30 -16.16
C GLU A 399 -14.93 17.89 -16.77
N PRO A 400 -14.44 16.91 -16.02
CA PRO A 400 -14.24 15.54 -16.51
C PRO A 400 -15.55 14.77 -16.65
#